data_be425bdd1ef063a154632c73f8d418e6
#
_entry.id   be425bdd1ef063a154632c73f8d418e6
#
_cell.length_a   1.000
_cell.length_b   1.000
_cell.length_c   1.000
_cell.angle_alpha   90.00
_cell.angle_beta   90.00
_cell.angle_gamma   90.00
#
_symmetry.space_group_name_H-M   'P 1'
#
loop_
_entity.id
_entity.type
_entity.pdbx_description
1 polymer ?
#
loop_
_entity_poly.entity_id
_entity_poly.type
_entity_poly.pdbx_seq_one_letter_code
_entity_poly.pdbx_strand_id
1 'polypeptide(L)'
;MSFLRFLRHFACLLTLATTATAAPRAILFLGDSLTAGYGLPDPATQAYPALIQEKLDALGPEAPDQTASRWSVVNAGVSGDTSSGGLRRIDWVLRRPIDILVLALGSNDGLRGLDPELVARNLAAIVERVQTAQPGVRVLLVGQRMPTSMGDYAARFDAVFARLAREKSWPLVPFLLEGVGGVRELNQADAIHPNEAGHRRMAETVWAGLEPLLSGP
;
A
#
# COMPACT_ATOMS: atom_id res chain seq x y z
N MET A 1 -71.99 24.20 -34.32
CA MET A 1 -70.57 24.64 -34.49
C MET A 1 -69.87 24.39 -33.19
N SER A 2 -69.13 23.24 -33.09
CA SER A 2 -68.48 22.78 -31.90
C SER A 2 -66.99 23.14 -31.93
N PHE A 3 -66.52 23.86 -30.92
CA PHE A 3 -65.10 24.20 -30.72
C PHE A 3 -64.46 23.14 -29.85
N LEU A 4 -63.65 22.27 -30.42
CA LEU A 4 -62.88 21.24 -29.74
C LEU A 4 -61.56 21.88 -29.25
N ARG A 5 -61.40 22.04 -27.93
CA ARG A 5 -60.16 22.51 -27.30
C ARG A 5 -59.19 21.34 -27.13
N PHE A 6 -58.11 21.31 -27.90
CA PHE A 6 -57.00 20.38 -27.70
C PHE A 6 -56.11 20.87 -26.54
N LEU A 7 -56.18 20.18 -25.39
CA LEU A 7 -55.24 20.37 -24.30
C LEU A 7 -54.00 19.52 -24.55
N ARG A 8 -52.88 20.15 -24.96
CA ARG A 8 -51.55 19.49 -25.06
C ARG A 8 -50.94 19.43 -23.67
N HIS A 9 -50.92 18.22 -23.08
CA HIS A 9 -50.16 17.97 -21.87
C HIS A 9 -48.68 17.82 -22.23
N PHE A 10 -47.87 18.81 -21.87
CA PHE A 10 -46.44 18.76 -21.96
C PHE A 10 -45.93 18.05 -20.70
N ALA A 11 -45.67 16.75 -20.81
CA ALA A 11 -45.02 15.99 -19.74
C ALA A 11 -43.53 16.34 -19.74
N CYS A 12 -43.12 17.19 -18.80
CA CYS A 12 -41.71 17.47 -18.54
C CYS A 12 -41.10 16.25 -17.83
N LEU A 13 -40.39 15.37 -18.58
CA LEU A 13 -39.57 14.33 -17.96
C LEU A 13 -38.36 14.98 -17.30
N LEU A 14 -38.42 15.12 -15.98
CA LEU A 14 -37.25 15.45 -15.18
C LEU A 14 -36.36 14.20 -15.11
N THR A 15 -35.31 14.15 -15.95
CA THR A 15 -34.23 13.15 -15.81
C THR A 15 -33.39 13.52 -14.60
N LEU A 16 -33.58 12.84 -13.46
CA LEU A 16 -32.65 12.88 -12.36
C LEU A 16 -31.35 12.22 -12.86
N ALA A 17 -30.34 13.02 -13.16
CA ALA A 17 -28.99 12.54 -13.32
C ALA A 17 -28.48 12.12 -11.94
N THR A 18 -28.50 10.81 -11.64
CA THR A 18 -27.80 10.27 -10.49
C THR A 18 -26.30 10.36 -10.81
N THR A 19 -25.60 11.30 -10.18
CA THR A 19 -24.15 11.34 -10.17
C THR A 19 -23.67 10.11 -9.41
N ALA A 20 -23.29 9.04 -10.13
CA ALA A 20 -22.60 7.91 -9.53
C ALA A 20 -21.25 8.44 -9.05
N THR A 21 -21.04 8.57 -7.74
CA THR A 21 -19.72 8.82 -7.18
C THR A 21 -18.84 7.64 -7.55
N ALA A 22 -17.73 7.91 -8.24
CA ALA A 22 -16.74 6.87 -8.55
C ALA A 22 -16.23 6.25 -7.24
N ALA A 23 -16.08 4.92 -7.22
CA ALA A 23 -15.50 4.24 -6.07
C ALA A 23 -14.09 4.81 -5.80
N PRO A 24 -13.69 4.96 -4.53
CA PRO A 24 -12.35 5.46 -4.21
C PRO A 24 -11.28 4.54 -4.80
N ARG A 25 -10.21 5.12 -5.28
CA ARG A 25 -9.03 4.40 -5.75
C ARG A 25 -8.37 3.68 -4.56
N ALA A 26 -7.85 2.49 -4.77
CA ALA A 26 -7.35 1.65 -3.68
C ALA A 26 -5.82 1.51 -3.69
N ILE A 27 -5.22 1.68 -2.51
CA ILE A 27 -3.80 1.43 -2.26
C ILE A 27 -3.69 0.18 -1.39
N LEU A 28 -3.12 -0.89 -1.94
CA LEU A 28 -2.90 -2.14 -1.22
C LEU A 28 -1.51 -2.16 -0.58
N PHE A 29 -1.44 -2.30 0.74
CA PHE A 29 -0.21 -2.54 1.47
C PHE A 29 -0.04 -4.05 1.71
N LEU A 30 0.80 -4.70 0.93
CA LEU A 30 1.14 -6.12 1.09
C LEU A 30 2.45 -6.23 1.88
N GLY A 31 2.34 -6.72 3.12
CA GLY A 31 3.48 -6.77 4.03
C GLY A 31 3.36 -7.80 5.13
N ASP A 32 4.25 -7.70 6.10
CA ASP A 32 4.36 -8.59 7.25
C ASP A 32 3.84 -7.93 8.56
N SER A 33 4.48 -8.26 9.72
CA SER A 33 4.12 -7.70 11.03
C SER A 33 4.28 -6.18 11.10
N LEU A 34 5.25 -5.62 10.38
CA LEU A 34 5.47 -4.18 10.32
C LEU A 34 4.29 -3.46 9.67
N THR A 35 3.73 -4.06 8.62
CA THR A 35 2.54 -3.55 7.93
C THR A 35 1.27 -3.80 8.74
N ALA A 36 1.15 -4.99 9.36
CA ALA A 36 0.01 -5.33 10.21
C ALA A 36 -0.11 -4.43 11.46
N GLY A 37 0.99 -3.82 11.91
CA GLY A 37 1.02 -3.06 13.17
C GLY A 37 1.07 -3.97 14.39
N TYR A 38 1.88 -5.05 14.32
CA TYR A 38 2.02 -6.01 15.41
C TYR A 38 2.41 -5.33 16.73
N GLY A 39 1.69 -5.67 17.80
CA GLY A 39 1.93 -5.19 19.17
C GLY A 39 1.47 -3.75 19.43
N LEU A 40 0.91 -3.04 18.48
CA LEU A 40 0.25 -1.76 18.72
C LEU A 40 -1.07 -1.96 19.48
N PRO A 41 -1.44 -1.03 20.37
CA PRO A 41 -2.73 -1.07 21.07
C PRO A 41 -3.94 -1.06 20.12
N ASP A 42 -3.87 -0.26 19.08
CA ASP A 42 -4.89 -0.17 18.02
C ASP A 42 -4.24 -0.08 16.63
N PRO A 43 -3.93 -1.21 15.99
CA PRO A 43 -3.35 -1.20 14.65
C PRO A 43 -4.24 -0.54 13.58
N ALA A 44 -5.56 -0.49 13.79
CA ALA A 44 -6.49 0.08 12.83
C ALA A 44 -6.32 1.61 12.67
N THR A 45 -5.76 2.28 13.68
CA THR A 45 -5.50 3.72 13.68
C THR A 45 -4.01 4.06 13.80
N GLN A 46 -3.18 3.16 14.31
CA GLN A 46 -1.78 3.45 14.67
C GLN A 46 -0.74 2.82 13.73
N ALA A 47 -1.11 1.79 12.95
CA ALA A 47 -0.20 1.21 11.98
C ALA A 47 0.09 2.20 10.85
N TYR A 48 1.31 2.18 10.29
CA TYR A 48 1.72 3.14 9.27
C TYR A 48 0.79 3.19 8.04
N PRO A 49 0.11 2.12 7.60
CA PRO A 49 -0.88 2.24 6.53
C PRO A 49 -2.11 3.07 6.95
N ALA A 50 -2.55 2.96 8.21
CA ALA A 50 -3.66 3.77 8.73
C ALA A 50 -3.28 5.26 8.82
N LEU A 51 -2.07 5.56 9.27
CA LEU A 51 -1.53 6.93 9.30
C LEU A 51 -1.37 7.52 7.89
N ILE A 52 -1.10 6.68 6.89
CA ILE A 52 -1.12 7.10 5.47
C ILE A 52 -2.55 7.39 5.01
N GLN A 53 -3.56 6.63 5.46
CA GLN A 53 -4.96 6.98 5.19
C GLN A 53 -5.31 8.37 5.74
N GLU A 54 -4.90 8.70 6.97
CA GLU A 54 -5.10 10.04 7.53
C GLU A 54 -4.47 11.14 6.67
N LYS A 55 -3.26 10.92 6.14
CA LYS A 55 -2.61 11.85 5.22
C LYS A 55 -3.38 12.01 3.90
N LEU A 56 -3.89 10.91 3.36
CA LEU A 56 -4.72 10.94 2.15
C LEU A 56 -6.03 11.70 2.37
N ASP A 57 -6.67 11.49 3.52
CA ASP A 57 -7.90 12.20 3.90
C ASP A 57 -7.65 13.72 4.07
N ALA A 58 -6.49 14.10 4.56
CA ALA A 58 -6.08 15.49 4.71
C ALA A 58 -5.84 16.20 3.36
N LEU A 59 -5.61 15.47 2.25
CA LEU A 59 -5.55 16.08 0.91
C LEU A 59 -6.92 16.57 0.46
N GLY A 60 -7.99 16.13 1.11
CA GLY A 60 -9.35 16.49 0.80
C GLY A 60 -9.93 15.81 -0.45
N PRO A 61 -11.20 16.10 -0.76
CA PRO A 61 -11.88 15.58 -1.93
C PRO A 61 -11.38 16.24 -3.23
N GLU A 62 -11.43 15.49 -4.33
CA GLU A 62 -11.06 15.98 -5.66
C GLU A 62 -12.05 17.03 -6.21
N ALA A 63 -13.32 16.94 -5.76
CA ALA A 63 -14.39 17.86 -6.18
C ALA A 63 -15.14 18.40 -4.96
N PRO A 64 -15.64 19.64 -5.02
CA PRO A 64 -16.30 20.32 -3.88
C PRO A 64 -17.55 19.61 -3.35
N ASP A 65 -18.15 18.71 -4.13
CA ASP A 65 -19.35 17.93 -3.78
C ASP A 65 -19.03 16.55 -3.17
N GLN A 66 -17.76 16.18 -3.05
CA GLN A 66 -17.31 14.92 -2.43
C GLN A 66 -16.87 15.18 -1.00
N THR A 67 -17.29 14.30 -0.09
CA THR A 67 -16.96 14.38 1.35
C THR A 67 -15.91 13.36 1.79
N ALA A 68 -15.50 12.44 0.90
CA ALA A 68 -14.58 11.36 1.20
C ALA A 68 -13.28 11.51 0.39
N SER A 69 -12.17 10.99 0.94
CA SER A 69 -10.91 10.88 0.23
C SER A 69 -11.08 10.11 -1.08
N ARG A 70 -10.36 10.54 -2.11
CA ARG A 70 -10.23 9.81 -3.38
C ARG A 70 -9.60 8.43 -3.19
N TRP A 71 -8.84 8.23 -2.15
CA TRP A 71 -8.01 7.06 -1.92
C TRP A 71 -8.47 6.27 -0.70
N SER A 72 -8.45 4.94 -0.81
CA SER A 72 -8.72 3.99 0.27
C SER A 72 -7.51 3.09 0.48
N VAL A 73 -7.02 3.00 1.69
CA VAL A 73 -5.92 2.12 2.08
C VAL A 73 -6.45 0.75 2.48
N VAL A 74 -5.87 -0.29 1.91
CA VAL A 74 -6.12 -1.68 2.29
C VAL A 74 -4.85 -2.22 2.95
N ASN A 75 -4.89 -2.43 4.26
CA ASN A 75 -3.82 -3.08 5.00
C ASN A 75 -3.94 -4.60 4.87
N ALA A 76 -3.03 -5.20 4.11
CA ALA A 76 -2.90 -6.65 3.95
C ALA A 76 -1.60 -7.18 4.58
N GLY A 77 -1.20 -6.61 5.71
CA GLY A 77 -0.10 -7.10 6.54
C GLY A 77 -0.47 -8.39 7.26
N VAL A 78 0.43 -9.37 7.29
CA VAL A 78 0.29 -10.63 8.04
C VAL A 78 1.57 -10.90 8.82
N SER A 79 1.47 -10.91 10.15
CA SER A 79 2.64 -11.11 11.01
C SER A 79 3.35 -12.43 10.71
N GLY A 80 4.69 -12.38 10.59
CA GLY A 80 5.52 -13.53 10.25
C GLY A 80 5.54 -13.90 8.76
N ASP A 81 4.83 -13.17 7.91
CA ASP A 81 4.77 -13.48 6.48
C ASP A 81 6.11 -13.27 5.79
N THR A 82 6.38 -14.10 4.80
CA THR A 82 7.57 -14.06 3.94
C THR A 82 7.19 -13.64 2.53
N SER A 83 8.16 -13.41 1.68
CA SER A 83 7.93 -13.21 0.24
C SER A 83 7.16 -14.37 -0.39
N SER A 84 7.46 -15.61 0.01
CA SER A 84 6.73 -16.82 -0.42
C SER A 84 5.29 -16.84 0.12
N GLY A 85 5.06 -16.37 1.35
CA GLY A 85 3.73 -16.27 1.95
C GLY A 85 2.87 -15.26 1.21
N GLY A 86 3.39 -14.07 0.96
CA GLY A 86 2.74 -13.04 0.16
C GLY A 86 2.36 -13.54 -1.24
N LEU A 87 3.29 -14.26 -1.90
CA LEU A 87 3.05 -14.84 -3.23
C LEU A 87 1.90 -15.87 -3.22
N ARG A 88 1.77 -16.67 -2.15
CA ARG A 88 0.66 -17.64 -2.05
C ARG A 88 -0.70 -17.00 -1.87
N ARG A 89 -0.78 -15.84 -1.22
CA ARG A 89 -2.06 -15.20 -0.89
C ARG A 89 -2.45 -14.03 -1.80
N ILE A 90 -1.59 -13.64 -2.74
CA ILE A 90 -1.84 -12.43 -3.54
C ILE A 90 -3.15 -12.53 -4.33
N ASP A 91 -3.48 -13.67 -4.92
CA ASP A 91 -4.69 -13.85 -5.72
C ASP A 91 -5.97 -13.67 -4.88
N TRP A 92 -5.92 -14.04 -3.59
CA TRP A 92 -7.02 -13.80 -2.66
C TRP A 92 -7.16 -12.31 -2.32
N VAL A 93 -6.05 -11.60 -2.16
CA VAL A 93 -6.04 -10.18 -1.83
C VAL A 93 -6.54 -9.33 -3.01
N LEU A 94 -6.28 -9.77 -4.24
CA LEU A 94 -6.68 -9.09 -5.49
C LEU A 94 -8.15 -9.25 -5.89
N ARG A 95 -9.01 -9.77 -5.01
CA ARG A 95 -10.46 -9.88 -5.30
C ARG A 95 -11.15 -8.54 -5.50
N ARG A 96 -10.53 -7.45 -5.10
CA ARG A 96 -10.98 -6.08 -5.34
C ARG A 96 -9.97 -5.35 -6.22
N PRO A 97 -10.44 -4.42 -7.07
CA PRO A 97 -9.53 -3.56 -7.82
C PRO A 97 -8.62 -2.75 -6.89
N ILE A 98 -7.38 -2.58 -7.32
CA ILE A 98 -6.39 -1.72 -6.68
C ILE A 98 -5.72 -0.84 -7.74
N ASP A 99 -5.23 0.33 -7.35
CA ASP A 99 -4.53 1.26 -8.23
C ASP A 99 -3.04 1.32 -7.93
N ILE A 100 -2.67 1.11 -6.67
CA ILE A 100 -1.27 1.11 -6.22
C ILE A 100 -1.04 -0.11 -5.33
N LEU A 101 0.06 -0.82 -5.58
CA LEU A 101 0.62 -1.84 -4.69
C LEU A 101 1.83 -1.26 -3.95
N VAL A 102 1.77 -1.19 -2.63
CA VAL A 102 2.93 -0.98 -1.75
C VAL A 102 3.40 -2.34 -1.27
N LEU A 103 4.54 -2.80 -1.79
CA LEU A 103 5.08 -4.14 -1.53
C LEU A 103 6.19 -4.06 -0.48
N ALA A 104 5.89 -4.47 0.75
CA ALA A 104 6.74 -4.37 1.93
C ALA A 104 6.95 -5.75 2.59
N LEU A 105 7.53 -6.67 1.85
CA LEU A 105 7.85 -8.04 2.28
C LEU A 105 9.35 -8.32 2.18
N GLY A 106 9.81 -9.32 2.93
CA GLY A 106 11.19 -9.81 2.89
C GLY A 106 11.90 -9.79 4.24
N SER A 107 11.45 -8.99 5.22
CA SER A 107 12.08 -8.96 6.55
C SER A 107 12.21 -10.35 7.16
N ASN A 108 11.12 -11.12 7.14
CA ASN A 108 11.10 -12.47 7.68
C ASN A 108 11.94 -13.46 6.87
N ASP A 109 12.07 -13.26 5.58
CA ASP A 109 12.98 -14.03 4.74
C ASP A 109 14.42 -13.78 5.18
N GLY A 110 14.81 -12.52 5.28
CA GLY A 110 16.14 -12.11 5.68
C GLY A 110 16.52 -12.59 7.09
N LEU A 111 15.65 -12.38 8.07
CA LEU A 111 15.87 -12.82 9.46
C LEU A 111 15.99 -14.34 9.59
N ARG A 112 15.41 -15.10 8.67
CA ARG A 112 15.54 -16.58 8.60
C ARG A 112 16.70 -17.05 7.73
N GLY A 113 17.49 -16.14 7.16
CA GLY A 113 18.64 -16.47 6.33
C GLY A 113 18.28 -17.12 4.99
N LEU A 114 17.07 -16.85 4.45
CA LEU A 114 16.66 -17.41 3.17
C LEU A 114 17.46 -16.79 2.02
N ASP A 115 17.58 -17.56 0.92
CA ASP A 115 18.30 -17.10 -0.27
C ASP A 115 17.76 -15.75 -0.79
N PRO A 116 18.58 -14.68 -0.86
CA PRO A 116 18.17 -13.38 -1.38
C PRO A 116 17.62 -13.45 -2.82
N GLU A 117 18.10 -14.38 -3.64
CA GLU A 117 17.58 -14.57 -5.00
C GLU A 117 16.17 -15.19 -5.00
N LEU A 118 15.83 -16.02 -4.02
CA LEU A 118 14.46 -16.50 -3.84
C LEU A 118 13.52 -15.33 -3.50
N VAL A 119 13.96 -14.44 -2.61
CA VAL A 119 13.19 -13.23 -2.26
C VAL A 119 12.95 -12.37 -3.49
N ALA A 120 14.01 -12.12 -4.28
CA ALA A 120 13.90 -11.35 -5.52
C ALA A 120 12.88 -11.95 -6.49
N ARG A 121 12.95 -13.27 -6.72
CA ARG A 121 12.00 -13.98 -7.60
C ARG A 121 10.57 -13.89 -7.09
N ASN A 122 10.35 -14.05 -5.79
CA ASN A 122 9.02 -14.00 -5.21
C ASN A 122 8.40 -12.60 -5.31
N LEU A 123 9.17 -11.54 -4.98
CA LEU A 123 8.71 -10.16 -5.10
C LEU A 123 8.36 -9.82 -6.56
N ALA A 124 9.20 -10.22 -7.52
CA ALA A 124 8.92 -10.04 -8.94
C ALA A 124 7.65 -10.77 -9.37
N ALA A 125 7.48 -12.04 -8.95
CA ALA A 125 6.30 -12.84 -9.26
C ALA A 125 5.01 -12.28 -8.64
N ILE A 126 5.07 -11.68 -7.44
CA ILE A 126 3.92 -10.97 -6.85
C ILE A 126 3.48 -9.84 -7.78
N VAL A 127 4.41 -8.98 -8.19
CA VAL A 127 4.08 -7.84 -9.06
C VAL A 127 3.57 -8.31 -10.42
N GLU A 128 4.18 -9.34 -11.01
CA GLU A 128 3.73 -9.92 -12.29
C GLU A 128 2.28 -10.41 -12.19
N ARG A 129 1.92 -11.13 -11.13
CA ARG A 129 0.53 -11.56 -10.91
C ARG A 129 -0.43 -10.40 -10.76
N VAL A 130 -0.03 -9.37 -9.99
CA VAL A 130 -0.83 -8.16 -9.81
C VAL A 130 -1.09 -7.47 -11.15
N GLN A 131 -0.04 -7.21 -11.93
CA GLN A 131 -0.15 -6.51 -13.21
C GLN A 131 -0.82 -7.34 -14.30
N THR A 132 -0.74 -8.68 -14.21
CA THR A 132 -1.49 -9.59 -15.09
C THR A 132 -2.99 -9.56 -14.79
N ALA A 133 -3.34 -9.59 -13.49
CA ALA A 133 -4.74 -9.57 -13.06
C ALA A 133 -5.38 -8.18 -13.22
N GLN A 134 -4.59 -7.13 -13.01
CA GLN A 134 -5.05 -5.74 -13.01
C GLN A 134 -4.01 -4.86 -13.72
N PRO A 135 -4.05 -4.77 -15.06
CA PRO A 135 -3.15 -3.92 -15.83
C PRO A 135 -3.25 -2.45 -15.40
N GLY A 136 -2.11 -1.78 -15.31
CA GLY A 136 -2.04 -0.38 -14.91
C GLY A 136 -1.81 -0.14 -13.42
N VAL A 137 -1.80 -1.19 -12.57
CA VAL A 137 -1.42 -1.04 -11.16
C VAL A 137 0.02 -0.54 -11.04
N ARG A 138 0.18 0.57 -10.34
CA ARG A 138 1.48 1.17 -10.02
C ARG A 138 2.08 0.47 -8.80
N VAL A 139 3.39 0.35 -8.78
CA VAL A 139 4.10 -0.37 -7.72
C VAL A 139 5.02 0.59 -6.97
N LEU A 140 4.98 0.53 -5.63
CA LEU A 140 6.00 1.07 -4.75
C LEU A 140 6.67 -0.09 -4.04
N LEU A 141 7.93 -0.35 -4.36
CA LEU A 141 8.73 -1.33 -3.63
C LEU A 141 9.28 -0.70 -2.35
N VAL A 142 9.16 -1.43 -1.23
CA VAL A 142 9.66 -0.98 0.07
C VAL A 142 10.79 -1.90 0.52
N GLY A 143 11.99 -1.35 0.55
CA GLY A 143 13.21 -2.07 0.89
C GLY A 143 13.28 -2.49 2.36
N GLN A 144 13.94 -3.61 2.57
CA GLN A 144 14.27 -4.16 3.87
C GLN A 144 15.78 -4.27 4.01
N ARG A 145 16.29 -4.13 5.23
CA ARG A 145 17.71 -4.31 5.53
C ARG A 145 17.89 -5.29 6.67
N MET A 146 18.99 -6.02 6.61
CA MET A 146 19.38 -6.97 7.65
C MET A 146 20.40 -6.36 8.59
N PRO A 147 20.44 -6.83 9.86
CA PRO A 147 21.48 -6.44 10.80
C PRO A 147 22.89 -6.69 10.22
N THR A 148 23.79 -5.72 10.37
CA THR A 148 25.17 -5.82 9.88
C THR A 148 25.93 -6.98 10.48
N SER A 149 25.51 -7.49 11.64
CA SER A 149 26.05 -8.70 12.25
C SER A 149 25.87 -9.96 11.40
N MET A 150 25.00 -9.94 10.38
CA MET A 150 24.84 -11.05 9.41
C MET A 150 25.88 -10.99 8.27
N GLY A 151 26.86 -10.06 8.33
CA GLY A 151 28.01 -10.00 7.42
C GLY A 151 27.63 -9.91 5.95
N ASP A 152 28.28 -10.70 5.09
CA ASP A 152 28.08 -10.72 3.64
C ASP A 152 26.64 -11.06 3.23
N TYR A 153 25.93 -11.80 4.06
CA TYR A 153 24.52 -12.10 3.80
C TYR A 153 23.68 -10.83 3.83
N ALA A 154 23.87 -9.96 4.84
CA ALA A 154 23.15 -8.68 4.94
C ALA A 154 23.37 -7.84 3.68
N ALA A 155 24.62 -7.68 3.25
CA ALA A 155 24.94 -6.90 2.05
C ALA A 155 24.26 -7.45 0.78
N ARG A 156 24.25 -8.77 0.60
CA ARG A 156 23.57 -9.42 -0.55
C ARG A 156 22.07 -9.28 -0.47
N PHE A 157 21.49 -9.40 0.73
CA PHE A 157 20.05 -9.25 0.94
C PHE A 157 19.60 -7.81 0.65
N ASP A 158 20.27 -6.83 1.22
CA ASP A 158 19.95 -5.41 1.05
C ASP A 158 20.00 -4.98 -0.42
N ALA A 159 20.95 -5.54 -1.19
CA ALA A 159 21.10 -5.26 -2.61
C ALA A 159 19.92 -5.71 -3.48
N VAL A 160 19.11 -6.67 -3.02
CA VAL A 160 17.96 -7.21 -3.77
C VAL A 160 16.98 -6.11 -4.17
N PHE A 161 16.59 -5.27 -3.22
CA PHE A 161 15.56 -4.26 -3.44
C PHE A 161 16.00 -3.18 -4.43
N ALA A 162 17.21 -2.66 -4.27
CA ALA A 162 17.76 -1.66 -5.19
C ALA A 162 17.95 -2.22 -6.61
N ARG A 163 18.36 -3.49 -6.72
CA ARG A 163 18.50 -4.18 -8.00
C ARG A 163 17.15 -4.35 -8.68
N LEU A 164 16.13 -4.89 -7.98
CA LEU A 164 14.77 -5.07 -8.53
C LEU A 164 14.16 -3.74 -8.95
N ALA A 165 14.25 -2.71 -8.11
CA ALA A 165 13.75 -1.38 -8.42
C ALA A 165 14.33 -0.84 -9.73
N ARG A 166 15.65 -0.97 -9.89
CA ARG A 166 16.35 -0.53 -11.11
C ARG A 166 15.95 -1.38 -12.34
N GLU A 167 15.98 -2.72 -12.22
CA GLU A 167 15.68 -3.64 -13.32
C GLU A 167 14.26 -3.54 -13.83
N LYS A 168 13.32 -3.26 -12.92
CA LYS A 168 11.89 -3.18 -13.20
C LYS A 168 11.36 -1.74 -13.32
N SER A 169 12.22 -0.75 -13.12
CA SER A 169 11.84 0.68 -13.08
C SER A 169 10.74 0.97 -12.05
N TRP A 170 10.79 0.29 -10.90
CA TRP A 170 9.84 0.54 -9.82
C TRP A 170 10.37 1.63 -8.88
N PRO A 171 9.53 2.59 -8.47
CA PRO A 171 9.82 3.45 -7.34
C PRO A 171 10.20 2.63 -6.10
N LEU A 172 11.18 3.12 -5.35
CA LEU A 172 11.74 2.44 -4.18
C LEU A 172 11.76 3.35 -2.97
N VAL A 173 11.20 2.88 -1.86
CA VAL A 173 11.57 3.33 -0.52
C VAL A 173 12.79 2.50 -0.10
N PRO A 174 13.98 3.09 0.06
CA PRO A 174 15.22 2.32 0.23
C PRO A 174 15.23 1.44 1.49
N PHE A 175 14.59 1.90 2.58
CA PHE A 175 14.51 1.15 3.83
C PHE A 175 13.26 1.57 4.63
N LEU A 176 12.38 0.62 4.95
CA LEU A 176 11.15 0.88 5.70
C LEU A 176 11.41 1.47 7.09
N LEU A 177 12.44 0.94 7.78
CA LEU A 177 12.78 1.32 9.15
C LEU A 177 13.88 2.40 9.21
N GLU A 178 13.99 3.26 8.19
CA GLU A 178 14.97 4.36 8.19
C GLU A 178 14.70 5.31 9.36
N GLY A 179 15.72 5.47 10.23
CA GLY A 179 15.62 6.26 11.45
C GLY A 179 14.74 5.66 12.55
N VAL A 180 14.33 4.39 12.41
CA VAL A 180 13.53 3.64 13.40
C VAL A 180 14.28 2.41 13.90
N GLY A 181 14.86 1.65 12.99
CA GLY A 181 15.57 0.41 13.32
C GLY A 181 16.71 0.66 14.30
N GLY A 182 16.70 -0.05 15.44
CA GLY A 182 17.71 0.08 16.50
C GLY A 182 17.56 1.32 17.41
N VAL A 183 16.58 2.18 17.17
CA VAL A 183 16.28 3.34 18.05
C VAL A 183 15.31 2.88 19.14
N ARG A 184 15.78 2.77 20.37
CA ARG A 184 15.03 2.20 21.50
C ARG A 184 13.68 2.89 21.73
N GLU A 185 13.65 4.20 21.65
CA GLU A 185 12.47 5.05 21.90
C GLU A 185 11.38 4.88 20.82
N LEU A 186 11.73 4.32 19.67
CA LEU A 186 10.84 4.11 18.53
C LEU A 186 10.40 2.65 18.36
N ASN A 187 10.89 1.76 19.22
CA ASN A 187 10.60 0.33 19.16
C ASN A 187 9.94 -0.17 20.45
N GLN A 188 9.25 -1.28 20.33
CA GLN A 188 8.68 -2.02 21.45
C GLN A 188 9.80 -2.71 22.27
N ALA A 189 9.42 -3.34 23.38
CA ALA A 189 10.39 -3.98 24.29
C ALA A 189 11.20 -5.12 23.61
N ASP A 190 10.69 -5.69 22.51
CA ASP A 190 11.38 -6.71 21.73
C ASP A 190 12.50 -6.15 20.85
N ALA A 191 12.63 -4.83 20.72
CA ALA A 191 13.60 -4.11 19.91
C ALA A 191 13.55 -4.45 18.38
N ILE A 192 12.47 -5.07 17.93
CA ILE A 192 12.23 -5.51 16.55
C ILE A 192 11.09 -4.72 15.93
N HIS A 193 9.96 -4.65 16.67
CA HIS A 193 8.74 -4.02 16.17
C HIS A 193 8.64 -2.57 16.62
N PRO A 194 8.36 -1.65 15.71
CA PRO A 194 8.16 -0.24 16.04
C PRO A 194 6.95 -0.05 16.98
N ASN A 195 7.05 0.91 17.87
CA ASN A 195 5.93 1.41 18.65
C ASN A 195 5.15 2.49 17.86
N GLU A 196 4.16 3.14 18.47
CA GLU A 196 3.36 4.19 17.82
C GLU A 196 4.22 5.31 17.21
N ALA A 197 5.27 5.75 17.90
CA ALA A 197 6.18 6.78 17.40
C ALA A 197 7.00 6.27 16.20
N GLY A 198 7.44 5.01 16.25
CA GLY A 198 8.10 4.35 15.13
C GLY A 198 7.19 4.24 13.91
N HIS A 199 5.92 3.87 14.10
CA HIS A 199 4.94 3.81 13.00
C HIS A 199 4.67 5.17 12.38
N ARG A 200 4.63 6.25 13.16
CA ARG A 200 4.56 7.62 12.60
C ARG A 200 5.76 7.91 11.69
N ARG A 201 6.96 7.55 12.13
CA ARG A 201 8.17 7.74 11.31
C ARG A 201 8.15 6.90 10.04
N MET A 202 7.71 5.64 10.13
CA MET A 202 7.53 4.77 8.96
C MET A 202 6.52 5.36 7.96
N ALA A 203 5.42 5.92 8.45
CA ALA A 203 4.43 6.59 7.61
C ALA A 203 5.05 7.73 6.78
N GLU A 204 5.90 8.57 7.39
CA GLU A 204 6.62 9.62 6.66
C GLU A 204 7.58 9.04 5.62
N THR A 205 8.32 8.00 5.98
CA THR A 205 9.26 7.32 5.08
C THR A 205 8.56 6.75 3.84
N VAL A 206 7.41 6.09 4.03
CA VAL A 206 6.64 5.51 2.93
C VAL A 206 5.89 6.58 2.14
N TRP A 207 5.37 7.61 2.82
CA TRP A 207 4.67 8.73 2.18
C TRP A 207 5.53 9.41 1.13
N ALA A 208 6.79 9.68 1.44
CA ALA A 208 7.73 10.31 0.50
C ALA A 208 7.88 9.56 -0.84
N GLY A 209 7.75 8.22 -0.80
CA GLY A 209 7.76 7.40 -2.02
C GLY A 209 6.39 7.24 -2.68
N LEU A 210 5.31 7.31 -1.89
CA LEU A 210 3.95 7.08 -2.35
C LEU A 210 3.32 8.32 -2.98
N GLU A 211 3.52 9.50 -2.39
CA GLU A 211 2.89 10.76 -2.81
C GLU A 211 3.06 11.06 -4.30
N PRO A 212 4.26 10.89 -4.93
CA PRO A 212 4.42 11.08 -6.37
C PRO A 212 3.56 10.15 -7.22
N LEU A 213 3.18 8.98 -6.68
CA LEU A 213 2.32 8.03 -7.38
C LEU A 213 0.83 8.41 -7.33
N LEU A 214 0.41 9.32 -6.46
CA LEU A 214 -1.00 9.70 -6.34
C LEU A 214 -1.48 10.51 -7.55
N SER A 215 -0.59 11.28 -8.17
CA SER A 215 -0.89 12.20 -9.27
C SER A 215 -0.74 11.59 -10.67
N GLY A 216 -0.38 10.31 -10.78
CA GLY A 216 -0.23 9.63 -12.07
C GLY A 216 -1.57 9.27 -12.72
N PRO A 217 -1.58 9.11 -14.06
CA PRO A 217 -2.75 8.70 -14.82
C PRO A 217 -3.29 7.36 -14.38
#